data_026c76b8d9a47b42d84b5ec7b428749a
#
_entry.id   026c76b8d9a47b42d84b5ec7b428749a
#
_cell.length_a   1.000
_cell.length_b   1.000
_cell.length_c   1.000
_cell.angle_alpha   90.00
_cell.angle_beta   90.00
_cell.angle_gamma   90.00
#
_symmetry.space_group_name_H-M   'P 1'
#
loop_
_entity.id
_entity.type
_entity.pdbx_description
1 polymer ?
#
loop_
_entity_poly.entity_id
_entity_poly.type
_entity_poly.pdbx_seq_one_letter_code
_entity_poly.pdbx_strand_id
1 'polypeptide(L)' 'MTFEALKEIIVATVSTGGDKTAMDARLIPDVCADSLDAVDLAMAIEEKTGVNVPDDVMPTFRTVADLLSYLNEHGA' A
#
# COMPACT_ATOMS: atom_id res chain seq x y z
N MET A 1 -6.88 5.74 8.98
CA MET A 1 -7.12 5.32 7.56
C MET A 1 -7.96 4.06 7.54
N THR A 2 -8.89 3.98 6.61
CA THR A 2 -9.70 2.78 6.40
C THR A 2 -9.15 1.95 5.25
N PHE A 3 -9.55 0.69 5.19
CA PHE A 3 -9.17 -0.18 4.07
C PHE A 3 -9.65 0.39 2.74
N GLU A 4 -10.86 0.94 2.69
CA GLU A 4 -11.39 1.50 1.45
C GLU A 4 -10.59 2.69 0.96
N ALA A 5 -10.17 3.57 1.86
CA ALA A 5 -9.32 4.69 1.51
C ALA A 5 -7.97 4.23 0.97
N LEU A 6 -7.37 3.22 1.61
CA LEU A 6 -6.13 2.64 1.13
C LEU A 6 -6.31 1.99 -0.23
N LYS A 7 -7.41 1.27 -0.41
CA LYS A 7 -7.72 0.64 -1.70
C LYS A 7 -7.82 1.67 -2.83
N GLU A 8 -8.45 2.80 -2.57
CA GLU A 8 -8.54 3.88 -3.56
C GLU A 8 -7.16 4.40 -3.97
N ILE A 9 -6.26 4.56 -3.02
CA ILE A 9 -4.89 4.97 -3.31
C ILE A 9 -4.20 3.92 -4.18
N ILE A 10 -4.36 2.66 -3.83
CA ILE A 10 -3.75 1.55 -4.57
C ILE A 10 -4.28 1.52 -6.01
N VAL A 11 -5.58 1.59 -6.19
CA VAL A 11 -6.20 1.55 -7.52
C VAL A 11 -5.74 2.73 -8.37
N ALA A 12 -5.60 3.90 -7.78
CA ALA A 12 -5.16 5.09 -8.50
C ALA A 12 -3.68 5.03 -8.89
N THR A 13 -2.88 4.27 -8.16
CA THR A 13 -1.42 4.23 -8.34
C THR A 13 -0.98 3.01 -9.13
N VAL A 14 -1.54 1.83 -8.81
CA VAL A 14 -1.13 0.56 -9.38
C VAL A 14 -2.26 0.04 -10.26
N SER A 15 -2.04 0.00 -11.57
CA SER A 15 -3.09 -0.30 -12.53
C SER A 15 -3.64 -1.73 -12.41
N THR A 16 -2.87 -2.65 -11.84
CA THR A 16 -3.29 -4.05 -11.70
C THR A 16 -3.86 -4.38 -10.33
N GLY A 17 -3.83 -3.43 -9.38
CA GLY A 17 -4.16 -3.70 -8.00
C GLY A 17 -5.65 -3.73 -7.67
N GLY A 18 -6.50 -3.15 -8.53
CA GLY A 18 -7.90 -2.93 -8.20
C GLY A 18 -8.67 -4.18 -7.84
N ASP A 19 -8.62 -5.19 -8.70
CA ASP A 19 -9.36 -6.44 -8.50
C ASP A 19 -8.73 -7.34 -7.44
N LYS A 20 -7.44 -7.17 -7.19
CA LYS A 20 -6.68 -8.04 -6.29
C LYS A 20 -6.50 -7.44 -4.90
N THR A 21 -6.93 -6.22 -4.70
CA THR A 21 -6.76 -5.54 -3.42
C THR A 21 -7.78 -6.08 -2.42
N ALA A 22 -7.27 -6.79 -1.43
CA ALA A 22 -8.05 -7.31 -0.31
C ALA A 22 -7.15 -7.27 0.92
N MET A 23 -7.73 -7.38 2.11
CA MET A 23 -6.96 -7.33 3.36
C MET A 23 -5.90 -8.43 3.43
N ASP A 24 -6.21 -9.61 2.91
CA ASP A 24 -5.30 -10.76 2.92
C ASP A 24 -4.48 -10.89 1.62
N ALA A 25 -4.65 -9.99 0.66
CA ALA A 25 -3.86 -10.01 -0.55
C ALA A 25 -2.41 -9.69 -0.24
N ARG A 26 -1.50 -10.40 -0.88
CA ARG A 26 -0.08 -10.12 -0.71
C ARG A 26 0.26 -8.82 -1.39
N LEU A 27 1.08 -8.00 -0.73
CA LEU A 27 1.46 -6.72 -1.29
C LEU A 27 2.29 -6.90 -2.55
N ILE A 28 3.25 -7.80 -2.51
CA ILE A 28 4.03 -8.22 -3.66
C ILE A 28 3.93 -9.74 -3.76
N PRO A 29 3.55 -10.33 -4.87
CA PRO A 29 3.29 -9.75 -6.21
C PRO A 29 1.83 -9.44 -6.51
N ASP A 30 0.89 -9.68 -5.59
CA ASP A 30 -0.54 -9.62 -5.94
C ASP A 30 -1.02 -8.20 -6.21
N VAL A 31 -0.65 -7.26 -5.36
CA VAL A 31 -1.06 -5.86 -5.51
C VAL A 31 -0.03 -5.09 -6.33
N CYS A 32 1.24 -5.24 -6.00
CA CYS A 32 2.33 -4.60 -6.71
C CYS A 32 3.07 -5.66 -7.53
N ALA A 33 3.27 -5.41 -8.82
CA ALA A 33 3.93 -6.37 -9.70
C ALA A 33 5.41 -6.54 -9.34
N ASP A 34 6.05 -5.46 -8.90
CA ASP A 34 7.46 -5.48 -8.52
C ASP A 34 7.77 -4.37 -7.52
N SER A 35 9.05 -4.20 -7.18
CA SER A 35 9.47 -3.21 -6.20
C SER A 35 9.27 -1.77 -6.66
N LEU A 36 9.26 -1.51 -7.97
CA LEU A 36 8.98 -0.18 -8.50
C LEU A 36 7.54 0.24 -8.20
N ASP A 37 6.59 -0.66 -8.39
CA ASP A 37 5.20 -0.39 -8.05
C ASP A 37 5.05 -0.11 -6.55
N ALA A 38 5.79 -0.84 -5.72
CA ALA A 38 5.78 -0.62 -4.29
C ALA A 38 6.31 0.77 -3.92
N VAL A 39 7.36 1.23 -4.57
CA VAL A 39 7.91 2.58 -4.37
C VAL A 39 6.89 3.65 -4.77
N ASP A 40 6.27 3.49 -5.93
CA ASP A 40 5.24 4.40 -6.39
C ASP A 40 4.07 4.47 -5.42
N LEU A 41 3.66 3.31 -4.91
CA LEU A 41 2.58 3.24 -3.94
C LEU A 41 2.95 3.96 -2.64
N ALA A 42 4.17 3.76 -2.15
CA ALA A 42 4.64 4.42 -0.94
C ALA A 42 4.62 5.94 -1.10
N MET A 43 5.04 6.44 -2.26
CA MET A 43 5.00 7.87 -2.54
C MET A 43 3.57 8.41 -2.59
N ALA A 44 2.66 7.67 -3.20
CA ALA A 44 1.25 8.07 -3.27
C ALA A 44 0.62 8.12 -1.88
N ILE A 45 0.92 7.14 -1.04
CA ILE A 45 0.44 7.10 0.34
C ILE A 45 0.95 8.32 1.11
N GLU A 46 2.23 8.64 0.98
CA GLU A 46 2.79 9.81 1.65
C GLU A 46 2.11 11.10 1.21
N GLU A 47 1.84 11.25 -0.07
CA GLU A 47 1.12 12.43 -0.59
C GLU A 47 -0.29 12.54 -0.01
N LYS A 48 -0.99 11.42 0.13
CA LYS A 48 -2.39 11.43 0.55
C LYS A 48 -2.57 11.48 2.05
N THR A 49 -1.66 10.88 2.81
CA THR A 49 -1.80 10.75 4.26
C THR A 49 -0.79 11.56 5.06
N GLY A 50 0.31 11.96 4.42
CA GLY A 50 1.42 12.58 5.12
C GLY A 50 2.29 11.59 5.89
N VAL A 51 1.99 10.32 5.84
CA VAL A 51 2.77 9.28 6.53
C VAL A 51 3.84 8.75 5.58
N ASN A 52 5.10 8.88 5.99
CA ASN A 52 6.20 8.37 5.21
C ASN A 52 6.35 6.85 5.40
N VAL A 53 6.33 6.12 4.28
CA VAL A 53 6.61 4.68 4.28
C VAL A 53 7.92 4.49 3.53
N PRO A 54 9.04 4.22 4.24
CA PRO A 54 10.34 4.05 3.60
C PRO A 54 10.36 2.88 2.61
N ASP A 55 11.18 3.01 1.58
CA ASP A 55 11.29 1.98 0.54
C ASP A 55 11.75 0.64 1.10
N ASP A 56 12.58 0.66 2.15
CA ASP A 56 13.08 -0.57 2.77
C ASP A 56 12.06 -1.21 3.70
N VAL A 57 11.02 -0.48 4.10
CA VAL A 57 9.94 -1.01 4.92
C VAL A 57 8.85 -1.67 4.07
N MET A 58 8.59 -1.15 2.87
CA MET A 58 7.55 -1.70 2.00
C MET A 58 7.69 -3.20 1.75
N PRO A 59 8.89 -3.73 1.43
CA PRO A 59 9.03 -5.17 1.21
C PRO A 59 8.82 -6.02 2.44
N THR A 60 8.81 -5.45 3.64
CA THR A 60 8.59 -6.20 4.87
C THR A 60 7.12 -6.53 5.11
N PHE A 61 6.23 -5.83 4.46
CA PHE A 61 4.79 -6.10 4.57
C PHE A 61 4.44 -7.32 3.73
N ARG A 62 3.71 -8.24 4.34
CA ARG A 62 3.25 -9.44 3.63
C ARG A 62 1.95 -9.19 2.91
N THR A 63 1.02 -8.48 3.57
CA THR A 63 -0.34 -8.27 3.07
C THR A 63 -0.71 -6.82 3.14
N VAL A 64 -1.83 -6.49 2.50
CA VAL A 64 -2.41 -5.15 2.58
C VAL A 64 -2.77 -4.79 4.02
N ALA A 65 -3.20 -5.78 4.81
CA ALA A 65 -3.51 -5.55 6.22
C ALA A 65 -2.29 -5.05 7.00
N ASP A 66 -1.11 -5.58 6.71
CA ASP A 66 0.13 -5.13 7.36
C ASP A 66 0.40 -3.66 7.05
N LEU A 67 0.23 -3.27 5.80
CA LEU A 67 0.41 -1.88 5.39
C LEU A 67 -0.62 -0.98 6.08
N LEU A 68 -1.86 -1.40 6.12
CA LEU A 68 -2.92 -0.63 6.76
C LEU A 68 -2.63 -0.43 8.25
N SER A 69 -2.20 -1.48 8.94
CA SER A 69 -1.83 -1.41 10.36
C SER A 69 -0.68 -0.41 10.58
N TYR A 70 0.33 -0.48 9.74
CA TYR A 70 1.45 0.46 9.82
C TYR A 70 0.97 1.90 9.69
N LEU A 71 0.12 2.17 8.72
CA LEU A 71 -0.39 3.52 8.50
C LEU A 71 -1.19 4.02 9.69
N ASN A 72 -2.04 3.18 10.26
CA ASN A 72 -2.84 3.56 11.42
C ASN A 72 -1.98 3.80 12.67
N GLU A 73 -0.91 3.04 12.83
CA GLU A 73 0.03 3.21 13.93
C GLU A 73 0.81 4.52 13.81
N HIS A 74 0.98 5.02 12.59
CA HIS A 74 1.73 6.24 12.33
C HIS A 74 0.84 7.46 12.07
N GLY A 75 -0.43 7.39 12.43
CA GLY A 75 -1.31 8.54 12.44
C GLY A 75 -2.15 8.77 11.18
N ALA A 76 -2.20 7.81 10.30
CA ALA A 76 -3.00 7.96 9.08
C ALA A 76 -4.50 7.73 9.29
#